data_55eb22666ed215bff952e6a857e9ba92
#
_entry.id   55eb22666ed215bff952e6a857e9ba92
#
_cell.length_a   1.000
_cell.length_b   1.000
_cell.length_c   1.000
_cell.angle_alpha   90.00
_cell.angle_beta   90.00
_cell.angle_gamma   90.00
#
_symmetry.space_group_name_H-M   'P 1'
#
loop_
_entity.id
_entity.type
_entity.pdbx_description
1 polymer ?
#
loop_
_entity_poly.entity_id
_entity_poly.type
_entity_poly.pdbx_seq_one_letter_code
_entity_poly.pdbx_strand_id
1 'polypeptide(L)'
;MYFPTSATVIEFLILAIVDKEDSYGYAISHTIKKVANIKESTLYPILKKLEKAGYLNTYQQEYQGRKRKYYTTTERGKQQLTFLKGEWQLYTNKIEEIVEGRLEDDEK
;
A
#
# COMPACT_ATOMS: atom_id res chain seq x y z
N MET A 1 -11.64 -2.69 11.13
CA MET A 1 -10.43 -2.94 11.92
C MET A 1 -10.30 -1.93 13.05
N TYR A 2 -9.75 -2.38 14.16
CA TYR A 2 -9.65 -1.55 15.36
C TYR A 2 -8.54 -0.51 15.28
N PHE A 3 -7.36 -0.92 14.77
CA PHE A 3 -6.22 -0.02 14.71
C PHE A 3 -6.31 0.90 13.50
N PRO A 4 -6.00 2.19 13.67
CA PRO A 4 -5.99 3.10 12.53
C PRO A 4 -4.88 2.74 11.57
N THR A 5 -5.09 3.04 10.28
CA THR A 5 -4.13 2.74 9.23
C THR A 5 -3.56 4.05 8.70
N SER A 6 -2.24 4.20 8.77
CA SER A 6 -1.55 5.41 8.31
C SER A 6 -1.51 5.47 6.79
N ALA A 7 -1.24 6.68 6.27
CA ALA A 7 -1.05 6.87 4.84
C ALA A 7 0.10 6.01 4.30
N THR A 8 1.17 5.84 5.07
CA THR A 8 2.30 5.00 4.65
C THR A 8 1.88 3.55 4.48
N VAL A 9 1.06 3.02 5.38
CA VAL A 9 0.55 1.66 5.24
C VAL A 9 -0.34 1.54 4.01
N ILE A 10 -1.15 2.56 3.72
CA ILE A 10 -1.98 2.56 2.51
C ILE A 10 -1.11 2.52 1.26
N GLU A 11 -0.04 3.31 1.21
CA GLU A 11 0.91 3.29 0.08
C GLU A 11 1.50 1.89 -0.10
N PHE A 12 1.92 1.28 0.99
CA PHE A 12 2.45 -0.08 1.00
C PHE A 12 1.44 -1.08 0.42
N LEU A 13 0.19 -0.99 0.86
CA LEU A 13 -0.86 -1.89 0.39
C LEU A 13 -1.15 -1.70 -1.09
N ILE A 14 -1.19 -0.45 -1.56
CA ILE A 14 -1.41 -0.16 -2.98
C ILE A 14 -0.30 -0.79 -3.83
N LEU A 15 0.95 -0.58 -3.43
CA LEU A 15 2.09 -1.13 -4.18
C LEU A 15 2.03 -2.66 -4.22
N ALA A 16 1.67 -3.29 -3.11
CA ALA A 16 1.56 -4.75 -3.05
C ALA A 16 0.44 -5.28 -3.95
N ILE A 17 -0.70 -4.60 -3.95
CA ILE A 17 -1.84 -5.00 -4.77
C ILE A 17 -1.49 -4.93 -6.25
N VAL A 18 -0.92 -3.79 -6.67
CA VAL A 18 -0.61 -3.56 -8.08
C VAL A 18 0.57 -4.41 -8.57
N ASP A 19 1.48 -4.76 -7.66
CA ASP A 19 2.59 -5.64 -8.01
C ASP A 19 2.14 -7.04 -8.40
N LYS A 20 1.04 -7.52 -7.82
CA LYS A 20 0.51 -8.84 -8.17
C LYS A 20 -0.16 -8.85 -9.53
N GLU A 21 -0.91 -7.80 -9.84
CA GLU A 21 -1.49 -7.61 -11.16
C GLU A 21 -1.98 -6.17 -11.29
N ASP A 22 -2.02 -5.67 -12.51
CA ASP A 22 -2.53 -4.33 -12.78
C ASP A 22 -3.95 -4.21 -12.23
N SER A 23 -4.29 -3.05 -11.70
CA SER A 23 -5.58 -2.85 -11.08
C SER A 23 -6.06 -1.42 -11.28
N TYR A 24 -7.28 -1.16 -10.90
CA TYR A 24 -7.89 0.16 -11.04
C TYR A 24 -8.44 0.64 -9.69
N GLY A 25 -8.71 1.93 -9.61
CA GLY A 25 -9.00 2.58 -8.32
C GLY A 25 -10.07 1.89 -7.49
N TYR A 26 -11.19 1.51 -8.12
CA TYR A 26 -12.28 0.85 -7.40
C TYR A 26 -11.85 -0.49 -6.80
N ALA A 27 -11.17 -1.31 -7.59
CA ALA A 27 -10.73 -2.63 -7.12
C ALA A 27 -9.69 -2.49 -6.00
N ILE A 28 -8.77 -1.55 -6.15
CA ILE A 28 -7.76 -1.26 -5.12
C ILE A 28 -8.45 -0.83 -3.83
N SER A 29 -9.40 0.10 -3.92
CA SER A 29 -10.17 0.59 -2.78
C SER A 29 -10.92 -0.55 -2.09
N HIS A 30 -11.56 -1.40 -2.89
CA HIS A 30 -12.34 -2.53 -2.36
C HIS A 30 -11.46 -3.47 -1.53
N THR A 31 -10.25 -3.74 -2.00
CA THR A 31 -9.32 -4.61 -1.29
C THR A 31 -8.82 -3.94 0.00
N ILE A 32 -8.45 -2.67 -0.07
CA ILE A 32 -7.92 -1.95 1.09
C ILE A 32 -8.99 -1.81 2.18
N LYS A 33 -10.25 -1.65 1.80
CA LYS A 33 -11.34 -1.53 2.78
C LYS A 33 -11.50 -2.76 3.67
N LYS A 34 -10.89 -3.88 3.31
CA LYS A 34 -10.89 -5.07 4.17
C LYS A 34 -10.07 -4.86 5.43
N VAL A 35 -9.12 -3.94 5.44
CA VAL A 35 -8.23 -3.71 6.58
C VAL A 35 -8.23 -2.26 7.06
N ALA A 36 -8.77 -1.34 6.28
CA ALA A 36 -8.74 0.08 6.62
C ALA A 36 -10.06 0.74 6.26
N ASN A 37 -10.51 1.65 7.12
CA ASN A 37 -11.70 2.44 6.84
C ASN A 37 -11.28 3.68 6.06
N ILE A 38 -11.15 3.54 4.74
CA ILE A 38 -10.65 4.62 3.89
C ILE A 38 -11.73 5.03 2.88
N LYS A 39 -11.81 6.33 2.62
CA LYS A 39 -12.70 6.89 1.61
C LYS A 39 -11.95 7.11 0.31
N GLU A 40 -12.66 7.10 -0.81
CA GLU A 40 -12.06 7.38 -2.12
C GLU A 40 -11.37 8.74 -2.13
N SER A 41 -11.96 9.73 -1.44
CA SER A 41 -11.35 11.07 -1.35
C SER A 41 -9.98 11.06 -0.68
N THR A 42 -9.68 10.04 0.12
CA THR A 42 -8.37 9.86 0.74
C THR A 42 -7.46 8.99 -0.14
N LEU A 43 -8.04 7.97 -0.76
CA LEU A 43 -7.27 7.02 -1.57
C LEU A 43 -6.71 7.63 -2.84
N TYR A 44 -7.53 8.38 -3.60
CA TYR A 44 -7.10 8.88 -4.91
C TYR A 44 -5.91 9.83 -4.84
N PRO A 45 -5.81 10.75 -3.86
CA PRO A 45 -4.58 11.54 -3.71
C PRO A 45 -3.33 10.70 -3.45
N ILE A 46 -3.47 9.58 -2.74
CA ILE A 46 -2.33 8.69 -2.47
C ILE A 46 -1.90 7.98 -3.76
N LEU A 47 -2.87 7.51 -4.55
CA LEU A 47 -2.57 6.92 -5.86
C LEU A 47 -1.83 7.92 -6.74
N LYS A 48 -2.29 9.18 -6.77
CA LYS A 48 -1.66 10.22 -7.56
C LYS A 48 -0.23 10.51 -7.08
N LYS A 49 -0.03 10.52 -5.77
CA LYS A 49 1.31 10.70 -5.19
C LYS A 49 2.27 9.61 -5.65
N LEU A 50 1.81 8.35 -5.63
CA LEU A 50 2.65 7.23 -6.05
C LEU A 50 2.96 7.29 -7.54
N GLU A 51 2.01 7.72 -8.34
CA GLU A 51 2.22 7.92 -9.77
C GLU A 51 3.26 9.02 -10.02
N LYS A 52 3.14 10.15 -9.33
CA LYS A 52 4.10 11.25 -9.47
C LYS A 52 5.50 10.87 -8.98
N ALA A 53 5.59 10.02 -7.98
CA ALA A 53 6.86 9.54 -7.47
C ALA A 53 7.54 8.53 -8.41
N GLY A 54 6.83 8.10 -9.45
CA GLY A 54 7.38 7.15 -10.42
C GLY A 54 7.27 5.70 -9.97
N TYR A 55 6.49 5.40 -8.95
CA TYR A 55 6.29 4.03 -8.48
C TYR A 55 5.20 3.31 -9.26
N LEU A 56 4.25 4.06 -9.82
CA LEU A 56 3.16 3.53 -10.63
C LEU A 56 3.09 4.28 -11.95
N ASN A 57 2.75 3.54 -13.01
CA ASN A 57 2.33 4.12 -14.27
C ASN A 57 0.84 3.85 -14.46
N THR A 58 0.22 4.54 -15.39
CA THR A 58 -1.19 4.37 -15.68
C THR A 58 -1.40 4.19 -17.17
N TYR A 59 -2.48 3.49 -17.50
CA TYR A 59 -2.94 3.36 -18.87
C TYR A 59 -4.45 3.21 -18.86
N GLN A 60 -5.08 3.44 -19.98
CA GLN A 60 -6.51 3.27 -20.11
C GLN A 60 -6.81 2.02 -20.91
N GLN A 61 -7.80 1.27 -20.48
CA GLN A 61 -8.27 0.09 -21.17
C GLN A 61 -9.80 0.09 -21.16
N GLU A 62 -10.40 -0.30 -22.27
CA GLU A 62 -11.84 -0.37 -22.34
C GLU A 62 -12.37 -1.62 -21.62
N TYR A 63 -13.42 -1.43 -20.84
CA TYR A 63 -14.09 -2.51 -20.15
C TYR A 63 -15.59 -2.25 -20.24
N GLN A 64 -16.32 -3.15 -20.86
CA GLN A 64 -17.77 -3.06 -21.04
C GLN A 64 -18.20 -1.70 -21.63
N GLY A 65 -17.49 -1.24 -22.67
CA GLY A 65 -17.81 0.00 -23.34
C GLY A 65 -17.35 1.27 -22.66
N ARG A 66 -16.66 1.17 -21.53
CA ARG A 66 -16.16 2.34 -20.79
C ARG A 66 -14.66 2.28 -20.69
N LYS A 67 -14.01 3.44 -20.74
CA LYS A 67 -12.59 3.53 -20.50
C LYS A 67 -12.34 3.49 -19.00
N ARG A 68 -11.39 2.65 -18.60
CA ARG A 68 -11.02 2.47 -17.20
C ARG A 68 -9.54 2.72 -17.06
N LYS A 69 -9.17 3.53 -16.05
CA LYS A 69 -7.77 3.83 -15.77
C LYS A 69 -7.17 2.72 -14.91
N TYR A 70 -6.14 2.08 -15.44
CA TYR A 70 -5.41 1.04 -14.73
C TYR A 70 -4.07 1.56 -14.25
N TYR A 71 -3.63 0.99 -13.13
CA TYR A 71 -2.32 1.25 -12.54
C TYR A 71 -1.46 0.00 -12.72
N THR A 72 -0.20 0.22 -13.06
CA THR A 72 0.79 -0.84 -13.19
C THR A 72 2.04 -0.43 -12.43
N THR A 73 2.76 -1.40 -11.88
CA THR A 73 3.97 -1.10 -11.12
C THR A 73 5.13 -0.85 -12.05
N THR A 74 6.03 0.05 -11.65
CA THR A 74 7.29 0.30 -12.35
C THR A 74 8.40 -0.47 -11.64
N GLU A 75 9.59 -0.52 -12.27
CA GLU A 75 10.75 -1.11 -11.61
C GLU A 75 11.06 -0.39 -10.30
N ARG A 76 10.95 0.93 -10.30
CA ARG A 76 11.13 1.74 -9.09
C ARG A 76 10.08 1.40 -8.04
N GLY A 77 8.84 1.13 -8.46
CA GLY A 77 7.77 0.72 -7.57
C GLY A 77 8.05 -0.63 -6.93
N LYS A 78 8.61 -1.57 -7.69
CA LYS A 78 8.99 -2.88 -7.16
C LYS A 78 10.08 -2.75 -6.11
N GLN A 79 11.06 -1.89 -6.33
CA GLN A 79 12.13 -1.62 -5.37
C GLN A 79 11.56 -1.00 -4.10
N GLN A 80 10.64 -0.05 -4.23
CA GLN A 80 10.01 0.58 -3.08
C GLN A 80 9.19 -0.44 -2.29
N LEU A 81 8.48 -1.31 -2.96
CA LEU A 81 7.71 -2.37 -2.29
C LEU A 81 8.64 -3.29 -1.49
N THR A 82 9.76 -3.69 -2.08
CA THR A 82 10.74 -4.55 -1.39
C THR A 82 11.26 -3.85 -0.12
N PHE A 83 11.59 -2.57 -0.23
CA PHE A 83 12.02 -1.78 0.91
C PHE A 83 10.95 -1.75 2.00
N LEU A 84 9.71 -1.46 1.63
CA LEU A 84 8.61 -1.37 2.59
C LEU A 84 8.30 -2.71 3.25
N LYS A 85 8.43 -3.81 2.51
CA LYS A 85 8.26 -5.16 3.09
C LYS A 85 9.25 -5.39 4.22
N GLY A 86 10.52 -5.02 4.00
CA GLY A 86 11.54 -5.16 5.02
C GLY A 86 11.28 -4.29 6.23
N GLU A 87 10.90 -3.04 6.00
CA GLU A 87 10.59 -2.10 7.08
C GLU A 87 9.36 -2.53 7.86
N TRP A 88 8.35 -3.04 7.18
CA TRP A 88 7.15 -3.56 7.83
C TRP A 88 7.49 -4.74 8.75
N GLN A 89 8.32 -5.66 8.27
CA GLN A 89 8.71 -6.82 9.06
C GLN A 89 9.47 -6.39 10.32
N LEU A 90 10.39 -5.46 10.17
CA LEU A 90 11.13 -4.91 11.29
C LEU A 90 10.21 -4.27 12.32
N TYR A 91 9.29 -3.45 11.83
CA TYR A 91 8.33 -2.72 12.66
C TYR A 91 7.44 -3.68 13.45
N THR A 92 6.84 -4.66 12.77
CA THR A 92 5.94 -5.61 13.43
C THR A 92 6.67 -6.52 14.40
N ASN A 93 7.89 -6.93 14.05
CA ASN A 93 8.70 -7.75 14.96
C ASN A 93 9.00 -7.00 16.27
N LYS A 94 9.36 -5.73 16.17
CA LYS A 94 9.64 -4.92 17.35
C LYS A 94 8.42 -4.75 18.22
N ILE A 95 7.27 -4.51 17.61
CA ILE A 95 6.01 -4.40 18.34
C ILE A 95 5.72 -5.70 19.09
N GLU A 96 5.85 -6.83 18.40
CA GLU A 96 5.59 -8.14 19.00
C GLU A 96 6.54 -8.43 20.16
N GLU A 97 7.82 -8.08 20.00
CA GLU A 97 8.80 -8.27 21.09
C GLU A 97 8.40 -7.48 22.32
N ILE A 98 7.97 -6.24 22.15
CA ILE A 98 7.53 -5.41 23.28
C ILE A 98 6.28 -5.99 23.92
N VAL A 99 5.29 -6.35 23.10
CA VAL A 99 4.02 -6.90 23.60
C VAL A 99 4.24 -8.18 24.38
N GLU A 100 5.17 -9.02 23.94
CA GLU A 100 5.48 -10.30 24.58
C GLU A 100 6.52 -10.17 25.69
N GLY A 101 7.07 -8.99 25.90
CA GLY A 101 8.05 -8.77 26.94
C GLY A 101 9.42 -9.38 26.62
N ARG A 102 9.73 -9.61 25.33
CA ARG A 102 11.00 -10.22 24.91
C ARG A 102 12.08 -9.22 24.53
N LEU A 103 11.71 -7.94 24.37
CA LEU A 103 12.68 -6.91 23.98
C LEU A 103 13.50 -6.52 25.18
N GLU A 104 14.84 -6.67 25.09
CA GLU A 104 15.75 -6.28 26.14
C GLU A 104 15.94 -4.76 26.12
N ASP A 105 15.99 -4.17 27.32
CA ASP A 105 16.21 -2.76 27.51
C ASP A 105 17.64 -2.56 27.99
N ASP A 106 18.49 -2.03 27.14
CA ASP A 106 19.90 -1.80 27.45
C ASP A 106 20.15 -0.60 28.35
N GLU A 107 19.11 0.15 28.65
CA GLU A 107 19.25 1.41 29.43
C GLU A 107 18.99 1.24 30.91
N LYS A 108 18.84 0.08 31.39
CA LYS A 108 18.60 -0.15 32.81
C LYS A 108 19.73 0.24 33.71
#